data_a94cff150188f20096174d559da7974f
#
_entry.id   a94cff150188f20096174d559da7974f
#
_cell.length_a   1.000
_cell.length_b   1.000
_cell.length_c   1.000
_cell.angle_alpha   90.00
_cell.angle_beta   90.00
_cell.angle_gamma   90.00
#
_symmetry.space_group_name_H-M   'P 1'
#
loop_
_entity.id
_entity.type
_entity.pdbx_description
1 polymer ?
#
loop_
_entity_poly.entity_id
_entity_poly.type
_entity_poly.pdbx_seq_one_letter_code
_entity_poly.pdbx_strand_id
1 'polypeptide(L)'
;TASTLADWVGACTATLMPLVERIEDHVLSAERIHIDDTTVPVLAKGKCRTGRLWTYVRDDKPFGGNAAPAALFYYSPNRTAEHPEHHLATYSGICQADAYSGYNGLYVAGRKPGPITEASCWAHGRRKFYDLADLQKAPLSIEAVRRIDELFAIEREINGKPPDERVAVRQTRSKPLVDDLESWLHAERRKLSAKSPTAKAIDYHLKRWRAFTRFLEDGRICLSNNAAERTVRGIAVGRRNWTFAGSDLSL
;
A
#
# COMPACT_ATOMS: atom_id res chain seq x y z
N THR A 1 13.99 11.93 -36.40
CA THR A 1 12.60 12.42 -36.25
C THR A 1 12.02 11.92 -34.92
N ALA A 2 10.90 12.50 -34.45
CA ALA A 2 10.21 12.04 -33.24
C ALA A 2 9.75 10.56 -33.36
N SER A 3 9.32 10.13 -34.56
CA SER A 3 8.98 8.74 -34.84
C SER A 3 10.19 7.80 -34.68
N THR A 4 11.38 8.20 -35.19
CA THR A 4 12.60 7.41 -35.03
C THR A 4 12.97 7.19 -33.55
N LEU A 5 12.81 8.22 -32.71
CA LEU A 5 13.05 8.09 -31.28
C LEU A 5 12.04 7.16 -30.61
N ALA A 6 10.76 7.25 -30.98
CA ALA A 6 9.73 6.35 -30.49
C ALA A 6 10.01 4.88 -30.87
N ASP A 7 10.43 4.64 -32.13
CA ASP A 7 10.80 3.30 -32.60
C ASP A 7 11.99 2.73 -31.82
N TRP A 8 13.02 3.55 -31.54
CA TRP A 8 14.15 3.14 -30.72
C TRP A 8 13.76 2.82 -29.29
N VAL A 9 12.92 3.65 -28.66
CA VAL A 9 12.39 3.37 -27.32
C VAL A 9 11.63 2.06 -27.32
N GLY A 10 10.75 1.81 -28.29
CA GLY A 10 10.02 0.55 -28.44
C GLY A 10 10.95 -0.66 -28.58
N ALA A 11 11.98 -0.57 -29.44
CA ALA A 11 12.96 -1.64 -29.61
C ALA A 11 13.76 -1.92 -28.33
N CYS A 12 14.20 -0.86 -27.63
CA CYS A 12 14.91 -1.01 -26.35
C CYS A 12 14.00 -1.65 -25.30
N THR A 13 12.73 -1.25 -25.21
CA THR A 13 11.74 -1.82 -24.29
C THR A 13 11.55 -3.31 -24.58
N ALA A 14 11.35 -3.69 -25.85
CA ALA A 14 11.20 -5.10 -26.23
C ALA A 14 12.44 -5.92 -25.85
N THR A 15 13.63 -5.36 -26.01
CA THR A 15 14.89 -6.02 -25.64
C THR A 15 15.00 -6.23 -24.12
N LEU A 16 14.43 -5.33 -23.31
CA LEU A 16 14.46 -5.40 -21.86
C LEU A 16 13.34 -6.27 -21.26
N MET A 17 12.35 -6.70 -22.04
CA MET A 17 11.21 -7.49 -21.52
C MET A 17 11.64 -8.74 -20.75
N PRO A 18 12.64 -9.54 -21.15
CA PRO A 18 13.08 -10.69 -20.36
C PRO A 18 13.59 -10.33 -18.95
N LEU A 19 14.15 -9.11 -18.78
CA LEU A 19 14.53 -8.62 -17.46
C LEU A 19 13.30 -8.22 -16.64
N VAL A 20 12.31 -7.60 -17.26
CA VAL A 20 11.03 -7.24 -16.61
C VAL A 20 10.32 -8.50 -16.11
N GLU A 21 10.24 -9.55 -16.94
CA GLU A 21 9.67 -10.85 -16.55
C GLU A 21 10.39 -11.47 -15.34
N ARG A 22 11.72 -11.38 -15.30
CA ARG A 22 12.52 -11.85 -14.14
C ARG A 22 12.24 -11.04 -12.88
N ILE A 23 12.04 -9.73 -13.00
CA ILE A 23 11.66 -8.87 -11.87
C ILE A 23 10.24 -9.24 -11.41
N GLU A 24 9.32 -9.48 -12.34
CA GLU A 24 7.97 -9.92 -12.06
C GLU A 24 7.96 -11.22 -11.26
N ASP A 25 8.62 -12.28 -11.77
CA ASP A 25 8.78 -13.56 -11.09
C ASP A 25 9.34 -13.37 -9.68
N HIS A 26 10.37 -12.53 -9.54
CA HIS A 26 11.00 -12.27 -8.25
C HIS A 26 10.06 -11.56 -7.28
N VAL A 27 9.30 -10.55 -7.72
CA VAL A 27 8.36 -9.81 -6.89
C VAL A 27 7.17 -10.70 -6.52
N LEU A 28 6.58 -11.41 -7.49
CA LEU A 28 5.38 -12.22 -7.27
C LEU A 28 5.67 -13.57 -6.57
N SER A 29 6.93 -13.98 -6.45
CA SER A 29 7.32 -15.12 -5.60
C SER A 29 7.41 -14.76 -4.11
N ALA A 30 7.30 -13.49 -3.75
CA ALA A 30 7.39 -13.07 -2.35
C ALA A 30 6.14 -13.49 -1.54
N GLU A 31 6.34 -13.91 -0.30
CA GLU A 31 5.23 -14.24 0.61
C GLU A 31 4.41 -13.00 1.03
N ARG A 32 5.01 -11.82 0.94
CA ARG A 32 4.37 -10.54 1.20
C ARG A 32 4.86 -9.49 0.19
N ILE A 33 3.91 -8.77 -0.44
CA ILE A 33 4.17 -7.63 -1.30
C ILE A 33 3.48 -6.37 -0.76
N HIS A 34 4.09 -5.22 -1.04
CA HIS A 34 3.45 -3.92 -0.87
C HIS A 34 2.79 -3.51 -2.18
N ILE A 35 1.61 -2.88 -2.08
CA ILE A 35 0.83 -2.42 -3.25
C ILE A 35 0.50 -0.95 -3.08
N ASP A 36 0.68 -0.17 -4.14
CA ASP A 36 0.22 1.22 -4.23
C ASP A 36 -0.08 1.58 -5.67
N ASP A 37 -0.74 2.70 -5.89
CA ASP A 37 -0.95 3.26 -7.22
C ASP A 37 -0.79 4.78 -7.24
N THR A 38 -0.39 5.31 -8.37
CA THR A 38 -0.32 6.76 -8.58
C THR A 38 -0.95 7.16 -9.90
N THR A 39 -1.44 8.39 -9.96
CA THR A 39 -1.99 8.95 -11.20
C THR A 39 -0.89 9.28 -12.19
N VAL A 40 -1.15 9.04 -13.48
CA VAL A 40 -0.32 9.50 -14.59
C VAL A 40 -1.20 10.28 -15.57
N PRO A 41 -0.88 11.56 -15.88
CA PRO A 41 -1.56 12.29 -16.94
C PRO A 41 -1.12 11.71 -18.30
N VAL A 42 -2.10 11.39 -19.15
CA VAL A 42 -1.89 10.81 -20.48
C VAL A 42 -2.55 11.71 -21.52
N LEU A 43 -1.85 12.05 -22.58
CA LEU A 43 -2.36 12.88 -23.66
C LEU A 43 -3.52 12.15 -24.39
N ALA A 44 -4.59 12.86 -24.59
CA ALA A 44 -5.73 12.42 -25.38
C ALA A 44 -6.20 13.56 -26.28
N LYS A 45 -7.02 13.27 -27.31
CA LYS A 45 -7.51 14.29 -28.24
C LYS A 45 -8.20 15.44 -27.50
N GLY A 46 -7.59 16.62 -27.55
CA GLY A 46 -8.12 17.87 -26.96
C GLY A 46 -8.08 17.95 -25.43
N LYS A 47 -7.50 16.95 -24.72
CA LYS A 47 -7.42 16.95 -23.25
C LYS A 47 -6.33 16.00 -22.74
N CYS A 48 -6.04 16.07 -21.44
CA CYS A 48 -5.36 14.98 -20.75
C CYS A 48 -6.39 14.11 -20.03
N ARG A 49 -6.21 12.80 -20.07
CA ARG A 49 -6.91 11.84 -19.21
C ARG A 49 -5.99 11.36 -18.09
N THR A 50 -6.56 10.83 -17.04
CA THR A 50 -5.83 10.30 -15.90
C THR A 50 -5.76 8.78 -16.01
N GLY A 51 -4.58 8.26 -16.34
CA GLY A 51 -4.24 6.85 -16.17
C GLY A 51 -3.72 6.54 -14.78
N ARG A 52 -3.40 5.29 -14.54
CA ARG A 52 -2.83 4.78 -13.28
C ARG A 52 -1.57 4.00 -13.55
N LEU A 53 -0.62 4.15 -12.65
CA LEU A 53 0.53 3.28 -12.55
C LEU A 53 0.44 2.54 -11.22
N TRP A 54 0.27 1.23 -11.30
CA TRP A 54 0.23 0.32 -10.17
C TRP A 54 1.65 -0.13 -9.83
N THR A 55 1.94 -0.27 -8.57
CA THR A 55 3.26 -0.67 -8.09
C THR A 55 3.13 -1.84 -7.14
N TYR A 56 3.94 -2.86 -7.38
CA TYR A 56 4.06 -4.04 -6.53
C TYR A 56 5.51 -4.15 -6.08
N VAL A 57 5.74 -4.21 -4.77
CA VAL A 57 7.09 -4.11 -4.22
C VAL A 57 7.37 -5.27 -3.27
N ARG A 58 8.45 -5.98 -3.53
CA ARG A 58 9.11 -6.87 -2.57
C ARG A 58 10.15 -6.07 -1.80
N ASP A 59 10.06 -6.08 -0.47
CA ASP A 59 11.09 -5.53 0.42
C ASP A 59 11.08 -6.36 1.73
N ASP A 60 11.92 -7.37 1.79
CA ASP A 60 11.96 -8.32 2.90
C ASP A 60 12.89 -7.85 4.03
N LYS A 61 13.64 -6.75 3.84
CA LYS A 61 14.58 -6.20 4.83
C LYS A 61 13.96 -5.88 6.18
N PRO A 62 12.72 -5.33 6.27
CA PRO A 62 12.11 -5.01 7.56
C PRO A 62 11.93 -6.20 8.50
N PHE A 63 11.90 -7.43 7.98
CA PHE A 63 11.80 -8.66 8.76
C PHE A 63 13.02 -9.59 8.61
N GLY A 64 14.18 -9.01 8.28
CA GLY A 64 15.45 -9.73 8.22
C GLY A 64 15.63 -10.62 6.98
N GLY A 65 14.77 -10.51 5.98
CA GLY A 65 14.90 -11.28 4.75
C GLY A 65 16.07 -10.81 3.87
N ASN A 66 16.71 -11.77 3.19
CA ASN A 66 17.91 -11.53 2.37
C ASN A 66 17.60 -11.29 0.88
N ALA A 67 16.35 -11.44 0.45
CA ALA A 67 15.97 -11.22 -0.94
C ALA A 67 16.18 -9.75 -1.33
N ALA A 68 16.69 -9.53 -2.54
CA ALA A 68 16.90 -8.18 -3.05
C ALA A 68 15.57 -7.44 -3.17
N PRO A 69 15.45 -6.20 -2.67
CA PRO A 69 14.27 -5.39 -2.91
C PRO A 69 14.08 -5.15 -4.41
N ALA A 70 12.85 -5.27 -4.88
CA ALA A 70 12.49 -5.02 -6.27
C ALA A 70 11.08 -4.44 -6.37
N ALA A 71 10.82 -3.74 -7.46
CA ALA A 71 9.53 -3.15 -7.77
C ALA A 71 9.12 -3.45 -9.20
N LEU A 72 7.84 -3.72 -9.35
CA LEU A 72 7.17 -3.98 -10.62
C LEU A 72 6.10 -2.92 -10.83
N PHE A 73 5.94 -2.48 -12.08
CA PHE A 73 4.97 -1.44 -12.44
C PHE A 73 4.09 -1.91 -13.57
N TYR A 74 2.78 -1.62 -13.46
CA TYR A 74 1.81 -1.81 -14.53
C TYR A 74 1.02 -0.54 -14.75
N TYR A 75 0.84 -0.20 -16.01
CA TYR A 75 -0.04 0.90 -16.41
C TYR A 75 -1.48 0.43 -16.60
N SER A 76 -2.44 1.29 -16.29
CA SER A 76 -3.83 1.12 -16.69
C SER A 76 -4.51 2.44 -17.03
N PRO A 77 -5.51 2.44 -17.93
CA PRO A 77 -6.20 3.66 -18.34
C PRO A 77 -7.12 4.25 -17.25
N ASN A 78 -7.42 3.49 -16.22
CA ASN A 78 -8.32 3.88 -15.12
C ASN A 78 -7.95 3.17 -13.81
N ARG A 79 -8.73 3.39 -12.73
CA ARG A 79 -8.52 2.77 -11.40
C ARG A 79 -9.59 1.73 -11.08
N THR A 80 -9.90 0.81 -12.00
CA THR A 80 -10.88 -0.25 -11.73
C THR A 80 -10.23 -1.48 -11.08
N ALA A 81 -11.04 -2.30 -10.39
CA ALA A 81 -10.58 -3.49 -9.66
C ALA A 81 -10.01 -4.57 -10.59
N GLU A 82 -10.46 -4.63 -11.85
CA GLU A 82 -10.01 -5.61 -12.85
C GLU A 82 -8.49 -5.59 -13.07
N HIS A 83 -7.85 -4.40 -12.95
CA HIS A 83 -6.41 -4.28 -13.15
C HIS A 83 -5.60 -5.00 -12.08
N PRO A 84 -5.72 -4.70 -10.78
CA PRO A 84 -5.00 -5.45 -9.75
C PRO A 84 -5.42 -6.93 -9.69
N GLU A 85 -6.66 -7.27 -10.04
CA GLU A 85 -7.09 -8.67 -10.14
C GLU A 85 -6.35 -9.41 -11.26
N HIS A 86 -6.15 -8.76 -12.41
CA HIS A 86 -5.37 -9.31 -13.52
C HIS A 86 -3.87 -9.39 -13.18
N HIS A 87 -3.27 -8.32 -12.67
CA HIS A 87 -1.84 -8.27 -12.34
C HIS A 87 -1.45 -9.34 -11.30
N LEU A 88 -2.34 -9.64 -10.37
CA LEU A 88 -2.12 -10.59 -9.29
C LEU A 88 -2.80 -11.94 -9.52
N ALA A 89 -3.19 -12.25 -10.77
CA ALA A 89 -3.94 -13.47 -11.09
C ALA A 89 -3.24 -14.75 -10.61
N THR A 90 -1.92 -14.79 -10.64
CA THR A 90 -1.09 -15.93 -10.21
C THR A 90 -0.56 -15.82 -8.79
N TYR A 91 -0.72 -14.66 -8.14
CA TYR A 91 -0.16 -14.42 -6.82
C TYR A 91 -1.05 -15.00 -5.70
N SER A 92 -0.41 -15.57 -4.70
CA SER A 92 -1.01 -15.89 -3.40
C SER A 92 -0.03 -15.50 -2.28
N GLY A 93 -0.52 -14.88 -1.22
CA GLY A 93 0.34 -14.39 -0.14
C GLY A 93 -0.30 -13.20 0.58
N ILE A 94 0.53 -12.32 1.13
CA ILE A 94 0.09 -11.14 1.87
C ILE A 94 0.21 -9.92 0.97
N CYS A 95 -0.90 -9.18 0.79
CA CYS A 95 -0.90 -7.86 0.17
C CYS A 95 -1.02 -6.77 1.23
N GLN A 96 0.00 -5.95 1.34
CA GLN A 96 0.02 -4.79 2.22
C GLN A 96 -0.27 -3.53 1.40
N ALA A 97 -1.43 -2.89 1.67
CA ALA A 97 -1.92 -1.77 0.89
C ALA A 97 -2.69 -0.76 1.74
N ASP A 98 -3.11 0.34 1.12
CA ASP A 98 -4.18 1.18 1.66
C ASP A 98 -5.54 0.42 1.60
N ALA A 99 -6.58 1.02 2.19
CA ALA A 99 -7.91 0.41 2.20
C ALA A 99 -8.73 0.74 0.92
N TYR A 100 -8.11 0.74 -0.23
CA TYR A 100 -8.81 0.95 -1.50
C TYR A 100 -9.77 -0.21 -1.79
N SER A 101 -11.03 0.12 -2.07
CA SER A 101 -12.09 -0.89 -2.28
C SER A 101 -11.88 -1.76 -3.52
N GLY A 102 -11.13 -1.29 -4.50
CA GLY A 102 -10.77 -2.07 -5.70
C GLY A 102 -9.90 -3.29 -5.43
N TYR A 103 -9.31 -3.41 -4.24
CA TYR A 103 -8.59 -4.62 -3.83
C TYR A 103 -9.48 -5.70 -3.20
N ASN A 104 -10.76 -5.40 -2.92
CA ASN A 104 -11.62 -6.33 -2.19
C ASN A 104 -11.78 -7.69 -2.89
N GLY A 105 -11.81 -7.71 -4.23
CA GLY A 105 -11.87 -8.94 -5.03
C GLY A 105 -10.66 -9.87 -4.84
N LEU A 106 -9.50 -9.32 -4.46
CA LEU A 106 -8.29 -10.09 -4.20
C LEU A 106 -8.39 -10.95 -2.92
N TYR A 107 -9.23 -10.53 -1.96
CA TYR A 107 -9.30 -11.10 -0.61
C TYR A 107 -10.43 -12.12 -0.44
N VAL A 108 -11.17 -12.47 -1.52
CA VAL A 108 -12.30 -13.39 -1.44
C VAL A 108 -11.83 -14.82 -1.19
N ALA A 109 -12.56 -15.53 -0.34
CA ALA A 109 -12.33 -16.96 -0.13
C ALA A 109 -12.60 -17.74 -1.43
N GLY A 110 -11.76 -18.72 -1.74
CA GLY A 110 -11.90 -19.54 -2.94
C GLY A 110 -11.25 -18.96 -4.21
N ARG A 111 -10.60 -17.80 -4.12
CA ARG A 111 -9.75 -17.30 -5.19
C ARG A 111 -8.66 -18.32 -5.57
N LYS A 112 -8.38 -18.44 -6.86
CA LYS A 112 -7.27 -19.27 -7.40
C LYS A 112 -6.09 -18.35 -7.77
N PRO A 113 -4.82 -18.78 -7.60
CA PRO A 113 -4.31 -20.08 -7.16
C PRO A 113 -4.40 -20.30 -5.64
N GLY A 114 -4.67 -19.26 -4.86
CA GLY A 114 -4.80 -19.29 -3.41
C GLY A 114 -5.30 -17.94 -2.86
N PRO A 115 -5.62 -17.88 -1.56
CA PRO A 115 -6.09 -16.65 -0.95
C PRO A 115 -4.98 -15.60 -0.92
N ILE A 116 -5.36 -14.34 -1.13
CA ILE A 116 -4.53 -13.19 -0.77
C ILE A 116 -5.00 -12.67 0.58
N THR A 117 -4.06 -12.52 1.49
CA THR A 117 -4.31 -12.00 2.84
C THR A 117 -4.16 -10.49 2.85
N GLU A 118 -5.22 -9.79 3.24
CA GLU A 118 -5.20 -8.34 3.39
C GLU A 118 -4.37 -7.93 4.62
N ALA A 119 -3.47 -6.95 4.47
CA ALA A 119 -2.82 -6.24 5.56
C ALA A 119 -2.92 -4.72 5.32
N SER A 120 -3.54 -4.00 6.26
CA SER A 120 -3.78 -2.57 6.13
C SER A 120 -2.59 -1.73 6.63
N CYS A 121 -2.42 -0.56 6.02
CA CYS A 121 -1.35 0.38 6.34
C CYS A 121 -1.75 1.31 7.48
N TRP A 122 -1.12 1.17 8.66
CA TRP A 122 -1.31 2.07 9.80
C TRP A 122 -0.90 3.52 9.52
N ALA A 123 0.10 3.75 8.65
CA ALA A 123 0.48 5.11 8.27
C ALA A 123 -0.66 5.85 7.55
N HIS A 124 -1.39 5.17 6.64
CA HIS A 124 -2.59 5.72 6.01
C HIS A 124 -3.72 5.94 7.02
N GLY A 125 -3.94 4.98 7.91
CA GLY A 125 -4.90 5.13 9.01
C GLY A 125 -4.57 6.32 9.90
N ARG A 126 -3.31 6.43 10.35
CA ARG A 126 -2.81 7.54 11.17
C ARG A 126 -3.04 8.89 10.50
N ARG A 127 -2.79 8.98 9.18
CA ARG A 127 -2.99 10.23 8.42
C ARG A 127 -4.43 10.72 8.50
N LYS A 128 -5.45 9.83 8.52
CA LYS A 128 -6.85 10.23 8.68
C LYS A 128 -7.12 11.00 9.98
N PHE A 129 -6.43 10.63 11.06
CA PHE A 129 -6.51 11.37 12.33
C PHE A 129 -5.58 12.58 12.32
N TYR A 130 -4.38 12.46 11.77
CA TYR A 130 -3.40 13.52 11.74
C TYR A 130 -3.92 14.79 11.05
N ASP A 131 -4.56 14.64 9.89
CA ASP A 131 -5.14 15.78 9.17
C ASP A 131 -6.20 16.51 10.00
N LEU A 132 -6.99 15.79 10.80
CA LEU A 132 -7.98 16.38 11.72
C LEU A 132 -7.33 16.97 12.97
N ALA A 133 -6.27 16.36 13.47
CA ALA A 133 -5.52 16.88 14.62
C ALA A 133 -4.80 18.18 14.27
N ASP A 134 -4.17 18.25 13.09
CA ASP A 134 -3.41 19.40 12.63
C ASP A 134 -4.31 20.56 12.22
N LEU A 135 -5.28 20.32 11.34
CA LEU A 135 -6.14 21.36 10.75
C LEU A 135 -7.25 21.83 11.69
N GLN A 136 -7.85 20.93 12.46
CA GLN A 136 -9.02 21.21 13.29
C GLN A 136 -8.73 21.18 14.79
N LYS A 137 -7.50 20.85 15.20
CA LYS A 137 -7.11 20.67 16.60
C LYS A 137 -8.06 19.75 17.38
N ALA A 138 -8.61 18.73 16.69
CA ALA A 138 -9.60 17.81 17.25
C ALA A 138 -8.99 16.93 18.35
N PRO A 139 -9.38 17.07 19.64
CA PRO A 139 -8.71 16.38 20.75
C PRO A 139 -8.70 14.85 20.61
N LEU A 140 -9.79 14.25 20.15
CA LEU A 140 -9.86 12.80 19.91
C LEU A 140 -8.88 12.34 18.82
N SER A 141 -8.68 13.15 17.78
CA SER A 141 -7.75 12.83 16.71
C SER A 141 -6.30 12.99 17.17
N ILE A 142 -5.99 13.95 18.02
CA ILE A 142 -4.67 14.10 18.66
C ILE A 142 -4.36 12.86 19.50
N GLU A 143 -5.31 12.41 20.32
CA GLU A 143 -5.13 11.22 21.16
C GLU A 143 -4.98 9.94 20.31
N ALA A 144 -5.77 9.79 19.24
CA ALA A 144 -5.62 8.66 18.30
C ALA A 144 -4.22 8.62 17.67
N VAL A 145 -3.70 9.76 17.22
CA VAL A 145 -2.34 9.89 16.67
C VAL A 145 -1.30 9.47 17.71
N ARG A 146 -1.40 9.96 18.95
CA ARG A 146 -0.49 9.62 20.04
C ARG A 146 -0.43 8.11 20.29
N ARG A 147 -1.59 7.44 20.40
CA ARG A 147 -1.69 5.99 20.61
C ARG A 147 -1.10 5.20 19.44
N ILE A 148 -1.36 5.62 18.21
CA ILE A 148 -0.79 4.95 17.02
C ILE A 148 0.74 5.16 16.97
N ASP A 149 1.26 6.30 17.39
CA ASP A 149 2.70 6.59 17.41
C ASP A 149 3.47 5.68 18.38
N GLU A 150 2.84 5.20 19.46
CA GLU A 150 3.42 4.20 20.35
C GLU A 150 3.67 2.86 19.62
N LEU A 151 2.76 2.43 18.74
CA LEU A 151 2.97 1.25 17.91
C LEU A 151 4.16 1.42 16.96
N PHE A 152 4.27 2.59 16.32
CA PHE A 152 5.41 2.89 15.46
C PHE A 152 6.74 2.99 16.23
N ALA A 153 6.72 3.39 17.51
CA ALA A 153 7.91 3.39 18.34
C ALA A 153 8.44 1.96 18.56
N ILE A 154 7.57 1.03 18.91
CA ILE A 154 7.92 -0.38 19.08
C ILE A 154 8.45 -0.97 17.76
N GLU A 155 7.80 -0.70 16.64
CA GLU A 155 8.20 -1.21 15.33
C GLU A 155 9.59 -0.74 14.88
N ARG A 156 10.01 0.46 15.27
CA ARG A 156 11.37 0.95 14.98
C ARG A 156 12.44 0.11 15.70
N GLU A 157 12.16 -0.36 16.90
CA GLU A 157 13.10 -1.18 17.69
C GLU A 157 13.29 -2.59 17.11
N ILE A 158 12.25 -3.13 16.48
CA ILE A 158 12.25 -4.49 15.92
C ILE A 158 12.42 -4.54 14.40
N ASN A 159 12.73 -3.41 13.78
CA ASN A 159 12.98 -3.36 12.35
C ASN A 159 14.24 -4.15 11.99
N GLY A 160 14.15 -5.02 10.98
CA GLY A 160 15.24 -5.91 10.57
C GLY A 160 15.35 -7.20 11.40
N LYS A 161 14.52 -7.38 12.43
CA LYS A 161 14.47 -8.63 13.21
C LYS A 161 13.71 -9.73 12.46
N PRO A 162 14.04 -11.02 12.71
CA PRO A 162 13.28 -12.16 12.16
C PRO A 162 11.78 -12.11 12.51
N PRO A 163 10.92 -12.74 11.70
CA PRO A 163 9.47 -12.69 11.89
C PRO A 163 8.98 -13.16 13.25
N ASP A 164 9.56 -14.22 13.79
CA ASP A 164 9.23 -14.81 15.10
C ASP A 164 9.59 -13.85 16.26
N GLU A 165 10.76 -13.22 16.22
CA GLU A 165 11.15 -12.20 17.21
C GLU A 165 10.19 -11.00 17.16
N ARG A 166 9.81 -10.56 15.96
CA ARG A 166 8.84 -9.46 15.78
C ARG A 166 7.50 -9.82 16.38
N VAL A 167 6.99 -11.03 16.11
CA VAL A 167 5.73 -11.50 16.70
C VAL A 167 5.82 -11.54 18.22
N ALA A 168 6.89 -12.08 18.80
CA ALA A 168 7.08 -12.17 20.25
C ALA A 168 7.01 -10.80 20.93
N VAL A 169 7.73 -9.80 20.39
CA VAL A 169 7.69 -8.41 20.91
C VAL A 169 6.31 -7.78 20.73
N ARG A 170 5.66 -7.99 19.58
CA ARG A 170 4.33 -7.44 19.29
C ARG A 170 3.26 -8.01 20.20
N GLN A 171 3.32 -9.31 20.50
CA GLN A 171 2.37 -9.96 21.44
C GLN A 171 2.48 -9.40 22.85
N THR A 172 3.70 -9.08 23.30
CA THR A 172 3.93 -8.58 24.66
C THR A 172 3.74 -7.07 24.79
N ARG A 173 4.12 -6.28 23.77
CA ARG A 173 4.15 -4.82 23.87
C ARG A 173 3.07 -4.13 23.01
N SER A 174 2.87 -4.56 21.76
CA SER A 174 1.94 -3.90 20.85
C SER A 174 0.49 -4.35 21.05
N LYS A 175 0.27 -5.64 21.33
CA LYS A 175 -1.09 -6.19 21.49
C LYS A 175 -1.89 -5.51 22.59
N PRO A 176 -1.38 -5.28 23.81
CA PRO A 176 -2.13 -4.54 24.83
C PRO A 176 -2.54 -3.11 24.38
N LEU A 177 -1.65 -2.43 23.67
CA LEU A 177 -1.93 -1.08 23.13
C LEU A 177 -3.02 -1.12 22.02
N VAL A 178 -3.01 -2.14 21.19
CA VAL A 178 -4.02 -2.35 20.14
C VAL A 178 -5.37 -2.69 20.74
N ASP A 179 -5.43 -3.57 21.74
CA ASP A 179 -6.67 -3.96 22.43
C ASP A 179 -7.30 -2.75 23.16
N ASP A 180 -6.46 -1.90 23.80
CA ASP A 180 -6.89 -0.66 24.44
C ASP A 180 -7.37 0.37 23.40
N LEU A 181 -6.64 0.51 22.29
CA LEU A 181 -7.03 1.40 21.19
C LEU A 181 -8.38 1.00 20.59
N GLU A 182 -8.63 -0.29 20.35
CA GLU A 182 -9.90 -0.81 19.85
C GLU A 182 -11.05 -0.43 20.76
N SER A 183 -10.88 -0.73 22.04
CA SER A 183 -11.88 -0.44 23.09
C SER A 183 -12.19 1.05 23.15
N TRP A 184 -11.15 1.89 23.11
CA TRP A 184 -11.28 3.33 23.11
C TRP A 184 -11.94 3.86 21.83
N LEU A 185 -11.56 3.37 20.63
CA LEU A 185 -12.18 3.77 19.37
C LEU A 185 -13.68 3.44 19.37
N HIS A 186 -14.08 2.27 19.86
CA HIS A 186 -15.50 1.90 19.99
C HIS A 186 -16.24 2.80 20.97
N ALA A 187 -15.63 3.14 22.10
CA ALA A 187 -16.23 4.02 23.10
C ALA A 187 -16.45 5.43 22.55
N GLU A 188 -15.44 6.01 21.89
CA GLU A 188 -15.53 7.35 21.33
C GLU A 188 -16.47 7.40 20.11
N ARG A 189 -16.47 6.35 19.27
CA ARG A 189 -17.37 6.27 18.11
C ARG A 189 -18.85 6.39 18.49
N ARG A 190 -19.26 5.81 19.62
CA ARG A 190 -20.65 5.87 20.12
C ARG A 190 -21.09 7.29 20.49
N LYS A 191 -20.17 8.17 20.83
CA LYS A 191 -20.45 9.56 21.24
C LYS A 191 -20.54 10.52 20.05
N LEU A 192 -20.16 10.08 18.85
CA LEU A 192 -20.01 10.94 17.68
C LEU A 192 -21.14 10.75 16.66
N SER A 193 -21.56 11.88 16.05
CA SER A 193 -22.44 11.81 14.88
C SER A 193 -21.75 11.08 13.72
N ALA A 194 -22.51 10.29 12.96
CA ALA A 194 -22.01 9.60 11.76
C ALA A 194 -21.44 10.54 10.68
N LYS A 195 -21.85 11.80 10.67
CA LYS A 195 -21.34 12.84 9.74
C LYS A 195 -20.01 13.44 10.17
N SER A 196 -19.60 13.24 11.43
CA SER A 196 -18.36 13.78 11.97
C SER A 196 -17.14 13.26 11.19
N PRO A 197 -16.18 14.12 10.81
CA PRO A 197 -14.92 13.68 10.19
C PRO A 197 -14.14 12.70 11.08
N THR A 198 -14.12 12.93 12.40
CA THR A 198 -13.48 12.01 13.37
C THR A 198 -14.18 10.65 13.39
N ALA A 199 -15.52 10.61 13.34
CA ALA A 199 -16.26 9.35 13.26
C ALA A 199 -15.88 8.56 11.98
N LYS A 200 -15.74 9.24 10.85
CA LYS A 200 -15.32 8.60 9.59
C LYS A 200 -13.89 8.04 9.68
N ALA A 201 -12.98 8.73 10.36
CA ALA A 201 -11.63 8.26 10.60
C ALA A 201 -11.61 7.01 11.51
N ILE A 202 -12.45 6.98 12.54
CA ILE A 202 -12.65 5.81 13.40
C ILE A 202 -13.24 4.65 12.58
N ASP A 203 -14.31 4.89 11.83
CA ASP A 203 -14.97 3.87 11.00
C ASP A 203 -14.03 3.26 9.95
N TYR A 204 -13.08 4.05 9.41
CA TYR A 204 -12.04 3.57 8.49
C TYR A 204 -11.19 2.45 9.12
N HIS A 205 -10.82 2.59 10.40
CA HIS A 205 -10.05 1.58 11.12
C HIS A 205 -10.93 0.39 11.52
N LEU A 206 -12.06 0.64 12.18
CA LEU A 206 -12.90 -0.41 12.73
C LEU A 206 -13.48 -1.34 11.67
N LYS A 207 -13.84 -0.82 10.49
CA LYS A 207 -14.32 -1.64 9.35
C LYS A 207 -13.30 -2.65 8.84
N ARG A 208 -12.02 -2.40 9.03
CA ARG A 208 -10.91 -3.26 8.59
C ARG A 208 -9.99 -3.66 9.74
N TRP A 209 -10.51 -3.68 10.96
CA TRP A 209 -9.70 -3.88 12.17
C TRP A 209 -8.83 -5.13 12.09
N ARG A 210 -9.40 -6.23 11.60
CA ARG A 210 -8.64 -7.48 11.40
C ARG A 210 -7.44 -7.30 10.46
N ALA A 211 -7.59 -6.53 9.39
CA ALA A 211 -6.49 -6.27 8.46
C ALA A 211 -5.42 -5.34 9.08
N PHE A 212 -5.83 -4.41 9.94
CA PHE A 212 -4.90 -3.59 10.72
C PHE A 212 -4.15 -4.38 11.80
N THR A 213 -4.76 -5.40 12.39
CA THR A 213 -4.18 -6.14 13.53
C THR A 213 -3.38 -7.38 13.12
N ARG A 214 -3.41 -7.81 11.86
CA ARG A 214 -2.67 -8.99 11.39
C ARG A 214 -1.16 -8.94 11.66
N PHE A 215 -0.57 -7.76 11.72
CA PHE A 215 0.85 -7.63 12.03
C PHE A 215 1.22 -8.22 13.40
N LEU A 216 0.26 -8.34 14.31
CA LEU A 216 0.46 -8.97 15.61
C LEU A 216 0.72 -10.47 15.49
N GLU A 217 0.16 -11.11 14.46
CA GLU A 217 0.21 -12.57 14.25
C GLU A 217 1.28 -12.97 13.23
N ASP A 218 1.66 -12.08 12.33
CA ASP A 218 2.63 -12.36 11.26
C ASP A 218 3.75 -11.32 11.23
N GLY A 219 4.96 -11.77 11.58
CA GLY A 219 6.14 -10.91 11.66
C GLY A 219 6.61 -10.32 10.33
N ARG A 220 6.15 -10.85 9.18
CA ARG A 220 6.48 -10.33 7.85
C ARG A 220 5.71 -9.04 7.52
N ILE A 221 4.57 -8.81 8.17
CA ILE A 221 3.74 -7.61 7.94
C ILE A 221 4.42 -6.39 8.59
N CYS A 222 4.47 -5.28 7.85
CA CYS A 222 4.93 -3.99 8.34
C CYS A 222 3.76 -3.14 8.83
N LEU A 223 3.99 -2.14 9.69
CA LEU A 223 2.96 -1.16 10.04
C LEU A 223 2.67 -0.18 8.91
N SER A 224 3.61 0.04 7.99
CA SER A 224 3.44 1.00 6.92
C SER A 224 3.61 0.39 5.54
N ASN A 225 3.02 1.03 4.54
CA ASN A 225 3.20 0.75 3.12
C ASN A 225 4.31 1.61 2.49
N ASN A 226 5.22 2.15 3.30
CA ASN A 226 6.23 3.12 2.86
C ASN A 226 7.17 2.57 1.76
N ALA A 227 7.34 1.25 1.63
CA ALA A 227 8.12 0.66 0.56
C ALA A 227 7.52 0.98 -0.81
N ALA A 228 6.21 0.77 -0.98
CA ALA A 228 5.52 1.13 -2.22
C ALA A 228 5.45 2.66 -2.41
N GLU A 229 5.16 3.43 -1.36
CA GLU A 229 5.13 4.90 -1.43
C GLU A 229 6.47 5.50 -1.88
N ARG A 230 7.60 4.99 -1.35
CA ARG A 230 8.94 5.43 -1.81
C ARG A 230 9.19 5.11 -3.27
N THR A 231 8.71 3.97 -3.72
CA THR A 231 8.91 3.50 -5.11
C THR A 231 8.13 4.36 -6.10
N VAL A 232 6.87 4.69 -5.82
CA VAL A 232 6.08 5.57 -6.69
C VAL A 232 6.52 7.03 -6.62
N ARG A 233 7.28 7.42 -5.59
CA ARG A 233 7.69 8.81 -5.39
C ARG A 233 8.54 9.35 -6.54
N GLY A 234 9.45 8.54 -7.10
CA GLY A 234 10.27 8.94 -8.26
C GLY A 234 9.40 9.36 -9.45
N ILE A 235 8.39 8.58 -9.74
CA ILE A 235 7.42 8.86 -10.81
C ILE A 235 6.52 10.05 -10.45
N ALA A 236 6.03 10.10 -9.22
CA ALA A 236 5.17 11.18 -8.75
C ALA A 236 5.88 12.56 -8.74
N VAL A 237 7.20 12.58 -8.52
CA VAL A 237 8.02 13.79 -8.65
C VAL A 237 8.31 14.08 -10.13
N GLY A 238 8.71 13.06 -10.89
CA GLY A 238 9.05 13.17 -12.32
C GLY A 238 7.89 13.72 -13.15
N ARG A 239 6.64 13.30 -12.89
CA ARG A 239 5.46 13.83 -13.60
C ARG A 239 5.23 15.34 -13.47
N ARG A 240 5.92 16.03 -12.56
CA ARG A 240 5.93 17.50 -12.48
C ARG A 240 6.90 18.12 -13.50
N ASN A 241 7.86 17.34 -13.98
CA ASN A 241 8.84 17.78 -14.98
C ASN A 241 8.36 17.44 -16.40
N TRP A 242 7.70 16.30 -16.59
CA TRP A 242 7.03 15.95 -17.85
C TRP A 242 5.52 16.08 -17.68
N THR A 243 4.91 16.93 -18.50
CA THR A 243 3.50 17.36 -18.34
C THR A 243 2.51 16.21 -18.46
N PHE A 244 2.80 15.23 -19.34
CA PHE A 244 1.98 14.03 -19.61
C PHE A 244 2.79 12.95 -20.32
N ALA A 245 2.29 11.72 -20.28
CA ALA A 245 2.73 10.66 -21.19
C ALA A 245 2.06 10.85 -22.56
N GLY A 246 2.78 10.56 -23.64
CA GLY A 246 2.30 10.81 -25.00
C GLY A 246 1.09 9.97 -25.40
N SER A 247 1.03 8.73 -24.94
CA SER A 247 -0.09 7.80 -25.18
C SER A 247 -0.08 6.68 -24.14
N ASP A 248 -1.10 5.81 -24.15
CA ASP A 248 -1.14 4.60 -23.35
C ASP A 248 0.02 3.62 -23.66
N LEU A 249 0.51 3.66 -24.90
CA LEU A 249 1.63 2.84 -25.36
C LEU A 249 3.01 3.38 -24.91
N SER A 250 3.04 4.56 -24.28
CA SER A 250 4.28 5.23 -23.81
C SER A 250 4.56 4.92 -22.33
N LEU A 251 3.75 4.11 -21.71
CA LEU A 251 3.79 3.71 -20.30
C LEU A 251 3.82 2.20 -20.17
#